data_fcd539b078c9ba184c3072161627ad6d
#
_entry.id   fcd539b078c9ba184c3072161627ad6d
#
_cell.length_a   1.000
_cell.length_b   1.000
_cell.length_c   1.000
_cell.angle_alpha   90.00
_cell.angle_beta   90.00
_cell.angle_gamma   90.00
#
_symmetry.space_group_name_H-M   'P 1'
#
loop_
_entity.id
_entity.type
_entity.pdbx_description
1 polymer ?
#
loop_
_entity_poly.entity_id
_entity_poly.type
_entity_poly.pdbx_seq_one_letter_code
_entity_poly.pdbx_strand_id
1 'polypeptide(L)'
;MRSSVTTTGRRASGGPVRVRRATARDAKRLTRLVRSSRAYEGPYAPMVAGYRVGPDYIEAHEVFAAVQEATDRVLGFYALILDPPELDLLFVADDAQGTGTGRLLIGHLRGEAEARGLPGVRVVSHPPAEGFYLSMGAERTGTVRAAPPAVMWDRPELVLPVA
;
A
#
# COMPACT_ATOMS: atom_id res chain seq x y z
N MET A 1 8.63 -20.81 8.38
CA MET A 1 8.93 -20.56 7.07
C MET A 1 7.73 -20.23 6.27
N ARG A 2 7.76 -19.18 5.59
CA ARG A 2 6.70 -18.73 4.91
C ARG A 2 6.73 -19.19 3.53
N SER A 3 5.82 -19.90 3.07
CA SER A 3 5.74 -20.15 1.66
C SER A 3 5.40 -18.86 0.98
N SER A 4 6.19 -18.50 0.02
CA SER A 4 5.78 -17.44 -0.86
C SER A 4 4.62 -17.97 -1.66
N VAL A 5 3.45 -17.54 -1.27
CA VAL A 5 2.30 -17.78 -2.10
C VAL A 5 2.44 -16.86 -3.28
N THR A 6 2.77 -17.43 -4.41
CA THR A 6 2.74 -16.68 -5.64
C THR A 6 1.28 -16.52 -6.02
N THR A 7 0.69 -15.45 -5.60
CA THR A 7 -0.62 -15.10 -6.09
C THR A 7 -0.43 -14.51 -7.46
N THR A 8 -0.69 -15.30 -8.48
CA THR A 8 -0.62 -14.81 -9.85
C THR A 8 -1.85 -13.96 -10.09
N GLY A 9 -1.66 -12.66 -10.14
CA GLY A 9 -2.72 -11.75 -10.49
C GLY A 9 -3.01 -11.83 -11.97
N ARG A 10 -4.14 -11.16 -12.35
CA ARG A 10 -4.48 -11.02 -13.70
C ARG A 10 -3.46 -10.27 -14.46
N ARG A 11 -3.29 -10.55 -15.74
CA ARG A 11 -2.33 -9.89 -16.55
C ARG A 11 -2.59 -8.44 -16.72
N ALA A 12 -1.67 -7.62 -16.31
CA ALA A 12 -1.55 -6.29 -16.82
C ALA A 12 -0.93 -6.37 -18.22
N SER A 13 -0.86 -5.26 -18.93
CA SER A 13 -0.32 -5.22 -20.27
C SER A 13 1.12 -5.71 -20.38
N GLY A 14 1.83 -5.87 -19.30
CA GLY A 14 3.21 -6.36 -19.26
C GLY A 14 3.36 -7.82 -18.88
N GLY A 15 2.28 -8.61 -18.79
CA GLY A 15 2.35 -10.02 -18.45
C GLY A 15 2.09 -10.30 -16.97
N PRO A 16 2.54 -11.47 -16.47
CA PRO A 16 2.24 -11.87 -15.09
C PRO A 16 2.80 -10.93 -14.04
N VAL A 17 2.04 -10.78 -12.96
CA VAL A 17 2.40 -9.94 -11.82
C VAL A 17 2.50 -10.82 -10.58
N ARG A 18 3.54 -10.62 -9.77
CA ARG A 18 3.65 -11.30 -8.49
C ARG A 18 3.97 -10.32 -7.39
N VAL A 19 3.66 -10.70 -6.16
CA VAL A 19 4.01 -9.89 -4.99
C VAL A 19 5.25 -10.51 -4.35
N ARG A 20 6.26 -9.68 -4.10
CA ARG A 20 7.47 -10.11 -3.43
C ARG A 20 7.86 -9.16 -2.32
N ARG A 21 8.66 -9.65 -1.39
CA ARG A 21 9.19 -8.79 -0.34
C ARG A 21 10.07 -7.70 -0.98
N ALA A 22 9.88 -6.47 -0.55
CA ALA A 22 10.76 -5.37 -0.94
C ALA A 22 12.04 -5.42 -0.10
N THR A 23 13.12 -4.95 -0.69
CA THR A 23 14.42 -4.88 -0.01
C THR A 23 14.96 -3.45 -0.10
N ALA A 24 16.07 -3.20 0.58
CA ALA A 24 16.71 -1.88 0.55
C ALA A 24 17.01 -1.44 -0.89
N ARG A 25 17.21 -2.39 -1.80
CA ARG A 25 17.47 -2.08 -3.21
C ARG A 25 16.29 -1.42 -3.91
N ASP A 26 15.09 -1.58 -3.36
CA ASP A 26 13.89 -1.02 -3.96
C ASP A 26 13.62 0.41 -3.51
N ALA A 27 14.39 0.94 -2.57
CA ALA A 27 14.09 2.22 -1.93
C ALA A 27 13.86 3.35 -2.93
N LYS A 28 14.72 3.46 -3.93
CA LYS A 28 14.59 4.55 -4.92
C LYS A 28 13.35 4.37 -5.79
N ARG A 29 13.04 3.13 -6.17
CA ARG A 29 11.88 2.84 -7.01
C ARG A 29 10.59 3.14 -6.26
N LEU A 30 10.51 2.73 -4.99
CA LEU A 30 9.33 2.98 -4.18
C LEU A 30 9.15 4.48 -3.91
N THR A 31 10.23 5.18 -3.62
CA THR A 31 10.19 6.63 -3.43
C THR A 31 9.68 7.33 -4.68
N ARG A 32 10.18 6.93 -5.84
CA ARG A 32 9.74 7.53 -7.11
C ARG A 32 8.26 7.28 -7.34
N LEU A 33 7.78 6.09 -7.03
CA LEU A 33 6.38 5.74 -7.20
C LEU A 33 5.49 6.61 -6.33
N VAL A 34 5.86 6.83 -5.07
CA VAL A 34 5.11 7.71 -4.18
C VAL A 34 5.08 9.14 -4.71
N ARG A 35 6.26 9.67 -5.08
CA ARG A 35 6.36 11.08 -5.49
C ARG A 35 5.66 11.37 -6.80
N SER A 36 5.55 10.39 -7.68
CA SER A 36 4.90 10.57 -8.98
C SER A 36 3.43 10.23 -8.97
N SER A 37 2.87 9.87 -7.83
CA SER A 37 1.48 9.43 -7.74
C SER A 37 0.51 10.57 -8.03
N ARG A 38 -0.35 10.36 -9.01
CA ARG A 38 -1.40 11.33 -9.37
C ARG A 38 -2.58 11.28 -8.40
N ALA A 39 -2.64 10.26 -7.56
CA ALA A 39 -3.65 10.18 -6.52
C ALA A 39 -3.55 11.32 -5.53
N TYR A 40 -2.37 11.96 -5.44
CA TYR A 40 -2.11 13.07 -4.54
C TYR A 40 -1.95 14.41 -5.30
N GLU A 41 -2.67 14.57 -6.40
CA GLU A 41 -2.66 15.85 -7.13
C GLU A 41 -3.46 16.92 -6.40
N GLY A 42 -3.27 18.16 -6.80
CA GLY A 42 -4.01 19.29 -6.26
C GLY A 42 -3.66 19.55 -4.80
N PRO A 43 -4.66 19.72 -3.92
CA PRO A 43 -4.39 20.06 -2.52
C PRO A 43 -3.64 18.99 -1.76
N TYR A 44 -3.59 17.75 -2.26
CA TYR A 44 -2.91 16.66 -1.58
C TYR A 44 -1.44 16.53 -1.97
N ALA A 45 -0.98 17.25 -2.98
CA ALA A 45 0.38 17.12 -3.49
C ALA A 45 1.47 17.30 -2.41
N PRO A 46 1.34 18.22 -1.45
CA PRO A 46 2.37 18.38 -0.43
C PRO A 46 2.64 17.13 0.41
N MET A 47 1.68 16.21 0.52
CA MET A 47 1.88 15.00 1.32
C MET A 47 2.99 14.10 0.77
N VAL A 48 3.21 14.13 -0.55
CA VAL A 48 4.16 13.21 -1.18
C VAL A 48 5.35 13.92 -1.81
N ALA A 49 5.34 15.25 -1.88
CA ALA A 49 6.35 16.01 -2.62
C ALA A 49 7.77 15.74 -2.15
N GLY A 50 8.00 15.61 -0.86
CA GLY A 50 9.32 15.33 -0.31
C GLY A 50 9.43 13.94 0.32
N TYR A 51 8.45 13.10 0.10
CA TYR A 51 8.40 11.83 0.78
C TYR A 51 9.52 10.89 0.32
N ARG A 52 10.05 10.12 1.27
CA ARG A 52 11.12 9.18 0.97
C ARG A 52 10.85 7.85 1.65
N VAL A 53 10.86 6.78 0.86
CA VAL A 53 10.81 5.42 1.38
C VAL A 53 12.26 4.96 1.53
N GLY A 54 12.79 5.01 2.75
CA GLY A 54 14.19 4.72 2.99
C GLY A 54 14.48 3.24 3.16
N PRO A 55 15.75 2.84 3.02
CA PRO A 55 16.14 1.44 3.21
C PRO A 55 15.83 0.92 4.62
N ASP A 56 16.05 1.74 5.63
CA ASP A 56 15.80 1.34 7.02
C ASP A 56 14.32 1.09 7.25
N TYR A 57 13.46 1.93 6.66
CA TYR A 57 12.02 1.76 6.76
C TYR A 57 11.58 0.44 6.13
N ILE A 58 12.12 0.12 4.96
CA ILE A 58 11.78 -1.12 4.25
C ILE A 58 12.18 -2.33 5.08
N GLU A 59 13.33 -2.26 5.73
CA GLU A 59 13.82 -3.38 6.54
C GLU A 59 13.10 -3.49 7.88
N ALA A 60 12.67 -2.36 8.44
CA ALA A 60 11.99 -2.35 9.74
C ALA A 60 10.54 -2.81 9.68
N HIS A 61 9.89 -2.70 8.52
CA HIS A 61 8.47 -2.99 8.38
C HIS A 61 8.25 -4.06 7.32
N GLU A 62 6.99 -4.53 7.23
CA GLU A 62 6.63 -5.55 6.23
C GLU A 62 6.23 -4.86 4.95
N VAL A 63 7.20 -4.71 4.05
CA VAL A 63 6.99 -4.00 2.78
C VAL A 63 7.03 -5.00 1.64
N PHE A 64 5.96 -5.02 0.84
CA PHE A 64 5.82 -5.94 -0.28
C PHE A 64 5.47 -5.18 -1.55
N ALA A 65 6.06 -5.60 -2.66
CA ALA A 65 5.86 -4.95 -3.94
C ALA A 65 5.22 -5.92 -4.95
N ALA A 66 4.26 -5.39 -5.70
CA ALA A 66 3.72 -6.09 -6.86
C ALA A 66 4.59 -5.74 -8.05
N VAL A 67 5.17 -6.75 -8.70
CA VAL A 67 6.13 -6.53 -9.78
C VAL A 67 5.75 -7.36 -11.01
N GLN A 68 6.08 -6.83 -12.17
CA GLN A 68 6.00 -7.61 -13.40
C GLN A 68 7.12 -8.63 -13.41
N GLU A 69 6.79 -9.91 -13.59
CA GLU A 69 7.79 -10.97 -13.49
C GLU A 69 8.89 -10.82 -14.53
N ALA A 70 8.53 -10.44 -15.74
CA ALA A 70 9.48 -10.37 -16.84
C ALA A 70 10.55 -9.29 -16.66
N THR A 71 10.20 -8.16 -16.02
CA THR A 71 11.06 -6.99 -15.96
C THR A 71 11.42 -6.57 -14.55
N ASP A 72 10.76 -7.15 -13.55
CA ASP A 72 10.82 -6.73 -12.14
C ASP A 72 10.40 -5.26 -11.95
N ARG A 73 9.60 -4.73 -12.87
CA ARG A 73 9.06 -3.38 -12.73
C ARG A 73 8.05 -3.34 -11.59
N VAL A 74 8.19 -2.37 -10.70
CA VAL A 74 7.28 -2.21 -9.57
C VAL A 74 5.99 -1.52 -10.04
N LEU A 75 4.86 -2.20 -9.86
CA LEU A 75 3.54 -1.66 -10.20
C LEU A 75 2.83 -1.05 -9.01
N GLY A 76 3.24 -1.42 -7.81
CA GLY A 76 2.67 -0.91 -6.58
C GLY A 76 3.32 -1.57 -5.39
N PHE A 77 3.03 -1.07 -4.21
CA PHE A 77 3.56 -1.68 -2.99
C PHE A 77 2.70 -1.30 -1.79
N TYR A 78 2.86 -2.05 -0.72
CA TYR A 78 2.30 -1.66 0.57
C TYR A 78 3.35 -1.79 1.66
N ALA A 79 3.12 -1.07 2.75
CA ALA A 79 3.93 -1.20 3.96
C ALA A 79 3.01 -1.46 5.14
N LEU A 80 3.23 -2.58 5.81
CA LEU A 80 2.48 -2.98 6.99
C LEU A 80 3.35 -2.81 8.22
N ILE A 81 2.88 -1.99 9.16
CA ILE A 81 3.47 -1.87 10.49
C ILE A 81 2.79 -2.92 11.36
N LEU A 82 3.57 -3.67 12.14
CA LEU A 82 3.02 -4.80 12.90
C LEU A 82 2.50 -4.41 14.28
N ASP A 83 3.06 -3.40 14.92
CA ASP A 83 2.72 -3.07 16.29
C ASP A 83 2.67 -1.55 16.52
N PRO A 84 1.47 -0.98 16.61
CA PRO A 84 0.16 -1.60 16.36
C PRO A 84 -0.07 -1.89 14.88
N PRO A 85 -0.92 -2.84 14.53
CA PRO A 85 -1.13 -3.20 13.14
C PRO A 85 -1.73 -2.05 12.33
N GLU A 86 -0.98 -1.58 11.35
CA GLU A 86 -1.44 -0.47 10.52
C GLU A 86 -0.89 -0.59 9.10
N LEU A 87 -1.76 -0.34 8.12
CA LEU A 87 -1.34 -0.17 6.74
C LEU A 87 -0.84 1.26 6.59
N ASP A 88 0.48 1.42 6.59
CA ASP A 88 1.09 2.75 6.58
C ASP A 88 1.15 3.35 5.18
N LEU A 89 1.43 2.52 4.18
CA LEU A 89 1.51 2.96 2.79
C LEU A 89 0.85 1.94 1.89
N LEU A 90 0.15 2.44 0.87
CA LEU A 90 -0.34 1.64 -0.25
C LEU A 90 -0.37 2.55 -1.47
N PHE A 91 0.48 2.25 -2.44
CA PHE A 91 0.58 3.02 -3.67
C PHE A 91 0.58 2.10 -4.88
N VAL A 92 -0.13 2.50 -5.91
CA VAL A 92 -0.16 1.79 -7.20
C VAL A 92 0.26 2.79 -8.27
N ALA A 93 1.15 2.38 -9.16
CA ALA A 93 1.60 3.23 -10.25
C ALA A 93 0.41 3.69 -11.09
N ASP A 94 0.46 4.93 -11.58
CA ASP A 94 -0.69 5.52 -12.28
C ASP A 94 -1.13 4.69 -13.49
N ASP A 95 -0.17 4.15 -14.25
CA ASP A 95 -0.49 3.34 -15.42
C ASP A 95 -0.90 1.91 -15.07
N ALA A 96 -0.83 1.53 -13.81
CA ALA A 96 -1.33 0.24 -13.33
C ALA A 96 -2.67 0.37 -12.61
N GLN A 97 -3.22 1.57 -12.51
CA GLN A 97 -4.54 1.77 -11.91
C GLN A 97 -5.60 1.04 -12.75
N GLY A 98 -6.58 0.48 -12.07
CA GLY A 98 -7.65 -0.24 -12.75
C GLY A 98 -7.27 -1.63 -13.26
N THR A 99 -6.06 -2.11 -12.98
CA THR A 99 -5.61 -3.43 -13.44
C THR A 99 -5.76 -4.52 -12.38
N GLY A 100 -6.26 -4.17 -11.19
CA GLY A 100 -6.38 -5.12 -10.09
C GLY A 100 -5.15 -5.17 -9.19
N THR A 101 -4.16 -4.33 -9.40
CA THR A 101 -2.93 -4.32 -8.60
C THR A 101 -3.23 -3.99 -7.14
N GLY A 102 -4.09 -3.00 -6.87
CA GLY A 102 -4.45 -2.65 -5.50
C GLY A 102 -5.16 -3.79 -4.80
N ARG A 103 -6.09 -4.45 -5.48
CA ARG A 103 -6.78 -5.63 -4.94
C ARG A 103 -5.81 -6.77 -4.66
N LEU A 104 -4.86 -6.99 -5.54
CA LEU A 104 -3.83 -8.01 -5.37
C LEU A 104 -3.01 -7.73 -4.10
N LEU A 105 -2.61 -6.48 -3.92
CA LEU A 105 -1.82 -6.08 -2.75
C LEU A 105 -2.61 -6.25 -1.46
N ILE A 106 -3.88 -5.86 -1.43
CA ILE A 106 -4.72 -6.03 -0.25
C ILE A 106 -4.93 -7.51 0.06
N GLY A 107 -5.12 -8.34 -0.95
CA GLY A 107 -5.23 -9.79 -0.74
C GLY A 107 -3.97 -10.37 -0.12
N HIS A 108 -2.81 -9.94 -0.60
CA HIS A 108 -1.54 -10.35 -0.03
C HIS A 108 -1.38 -9.87 1.40
N LEU A 109 -1.75 -8.62 1.67
CA LEU A 109 -1.70 -8.04 3.00
C LEU A 109 -2.53 -8.86 3.99
N ARG A 110 -3.76 -9.25 3.59
CA ARG A 110 -4.61 -10.07 4.45
C ARG A 110 -3.96 -11.41 4.78
N GLY A 111 -3.32 -12.03 3.80
CA GLY A 111 -2.61 -13.29 4.02
C GLY A 111 -1.45 -13.13 5.00
N GLU A 112 -0.69 -12.06 4.86
CA GLU A 112 0.41 -11.78 5.77
C GLU A 112 -0.10 -11.50 7.18
N ALA A 113 -1.16 -10.72 7.30
CA ALA A 113 -1.75 -10.40 8.59
C ALA A 113 -2.32 -11.64 9.26
N GLU A 114 -2.98 -12.49 8.51
CA GLU A 114 -3.52 -13.74 9.04
C GLU A 114 -2.40 -14.65 9.53
N ALA A 115 -1.33 -14.78 8.76
CA ALA A 115 -0.20 -15.61 9.14
C ALA A 115 0.48 -15.12 10.43
N ARG A 116 0.33 -13.87 10.76
CA ARG A 116 0.90 -13.27 11.97
C ARG A 116 -0.11 -13.15 13.11
N GLY A 117 -1.31 -13.66 12.93
CA GLY A 117 -2.34 -13.64 13.96
C GLY A 117 -2.92 -12.26 14.22
N LEU A 118 -2.83 -11.34 13.28
CA LEU A 118 -3.40 -10.00 13.45
C LEU A 118 -4.90 -10.06 13.20
N PRO A 119 -5.73 -9.50 14.12
CA PRO A 119 -7.19 -9.56 13.94
C PRO A 119 -7.72 -8.58 12.92
N GLY A 120 -7.01 -7.48 12.70
CA GLY A 120 -7.38 -6.45 11.77
C GLY A 120 -6.23 -5.49 11.56
N VAL A 121 -6.35 -4.66 10.53
CA VAL A 121 -5.31 -3.70 10.19
C VAL A 121 -5.95 -2.31 10.09
N ARG A 122 -5.41 -1.36 10.85
CA ARG A 122 -5.89 0.00 10.83
C ARG A 122 -5.43 0.70 9.55
N VAL A 123 -6.33 1.48 8.97
CA VAL A 123 -6.02 2.28 7.79
C VAL A 123 -6.46 3.72 8.05
N VAL A 124 -5.52 4.67 7.96
CA VAL A 124 -5.87 6.08 7.94
C VAL A 124 -5.78 6.50 6.49
N SER A 125 -6.93 6.63 5.85
CA SER A 125 -7.00 6.72 4.39
C SER A 125 -6.77 8.13 3.88
N HIS A 126 -6.01 8.22 2.79
CA HIS A 126 -6.12 9.37 1.90
C HIS A 126 -7.59 9.52 1.52
N PRO A 127 -8.22 10.71 1.70
CA PRO A 127 -9.67 10.80 1.53
C PRO A 127 -10.22 10.25 0.22
N PRO A 128 -9.63 10.52 -0.94
CA PRO A 128 -10.15 9.96 -2.19
C PRO A 128 -10.06 8.43 -2.28
N ALA A 129 -9.27 7.78 -1.43
CA ALA A 129 -9.09 6.33 -1.48
C ALA A 129 -10.08 5.58 -0.57
N GLU A 130 -10.88 6.27 0.20
CA GLU A 130 -11.80 5.60 1.14
C GLU A 130 -12.69 4.59 0.45
N GLY A 131 -13.24 4.95 -0.70
CA GLY A 131 -14.12 4.05 -1.46
C GLY A 131 -13.45 2.74 -1.85
N PHE A 132 -12.16 2.81 -2.20
CA PHE A 132 -11.41 1.60 -2.50
C PHE A 132 -11.33 0.68 -1.28
N TYR A 133 -10.97 1.23 -0.12
CA TYR A 133 -10.86 0.40 1.09
C TYR A 133 -12.20 -0.18 1.50
N LEU A 134 -13.27 0.60 1.38
CA LEU A 134 -14.61 0.07 1.67
C LEU A 134 -14.96 -1.09 0.73
N SER A 135 -14.59 -0.97 -0.54
CA SER A 135 -14.84 -2.04 -1.51
C SER A 135 -14.02 -3.29 -1.21
N MET A 136 -12.93 -3.16 -0.46
CA MET A 136 -12.10 -4.27 -0.02
C MET A 136 -12.57 -4.87 1.30
N GLY A 137 -13.67 -4.39 1.86
CA GLY A 137 -14.23 -4.93 3.08
C GLY A 137 -13.82 -4.18 4.34
N ALA A 138 -13.12 -3.05 4.22
CA ALA A 138 -12.80 -2.24 5.38
C ALA A 138 -14.05 -1.58 5.94
N GLU A 139 -14.04 -1.32 7.24
CA GLU A 139 -15.15 -0.67 7.93
C GLU A 139 -14.66 0.64 8.54
N ARG A 140 -15.43 1.70 8.34
CA ARG A 140 -15.08 3.01 8.89
C ARG A 140 -15.28 3.01 10.40
N THR A 141 -14.25 3.39 11.14
CA THR A 141 -14.30 3.42 12.60
C THR A 141 -14.25 4.84 13.16
N GLY A 142 -13.87 5.81 12.35
CA GLY A 142 -13.78 7.18 12.85
C GLY A 142 -13.15 8.13 11.86
N THR A 143 -12.63 9.22 12.40
CA THR A 143 -11.97 10.27 11.62
C THR A 143 -10.72 10.71 12.37
N VAL A 144 -9.61 10.79 11.65
CA VAL A 144 -8.39 11.41 12.16
C VAL A 144 -8.44 12.88 11.75
N ARG A 145 -8.49 13.78 12.73
CA ARG A 145 -8.64 15.21 12.47
C ARG A 145 -7.39 15.76 11.80
N ALA A 146 -7.60 16.81 11.02
CA ALA A 146 -6.50 17.56 10.43
C ALA A 146 -5.51 17.98 11.50
N ALA A 147 -4.23 18.00 11.15
CA ALA A 147 -3.15 18.41 12.05
C ALA A 147 -2.24 19.39 11.30
N PRO A 148 -2.71 20.64 11.09
CA PRO A 148 -1.92 21.63 10.36
C PRO A 148 -0.62 21.93 11.10
N PRO A 149 0.48 22.28 10.40
CA PRO A 149 0.54 22.35 8.92
C PRO A 149 0.85 21.03 8.23
N ALA A 150 1.06 19.95 9.00
CA ALA A 150 1.48 18.67 8.43
C ALA A 150 0.40 18.05 7.55
N VAL A 151 -0.84 18.02 8.04
CA VAL A 151 -1.98 17.50 7.28
C VAL A 151 -3.13 18.48 7.41
N MET A 152 -3.59 19.02 6.30
CA MET A 152 -4.55 20.11 6.27
C MET A 152 -6.01 19.67 6.22
N TRP A 153 -6.27 18.37 6.19
CA TRP A 153 -7.63 17.81 6.05
C TRP A 153 -7.82 16.63 6.99
N ASP A 154 -9.09 16.37 7.31
CA ASP A 154 -9.46 15.19 8.07
C ASP A 154 -9.30 13.95 7.19
N ARG A 155 -8.98 12.83 7.81
CA ARG A 155 -8.81 11.56 7.12
C ARG A 155 -9.73 10.50 7.72
N PRO A 156 -10.41 9.69 6.89
CA PRO A 156 -11.20 8.58 7.42
C PRO A 156 -10.28 7.52 8.05
N GLU A 157 -10.72 7.02 9.19
CA GLU A 157 -10.05 5.92 9.86
C GLU A 157 -10.90 4.67 9.67
N LEU A 158 -10.26 3.60 9.21
CA LEU A 158 -10.93 2.34 8.92
C LEU A 158 -10.17 1.18 9.55
N VAL A 159 -10.86 0.06 9.65
CA VAL A 159 -10.22 -1.23 9.98
C VAL A 159 -10.50 -2.19 8.84
N LEU A 160 -9.46 -2.82 8.35
CA LEU A 160 -9.56 -3.90 7.37
C LEU A 160 -9.57 -5.21 8.15
N PRO A 161 -10.70 -5.90 8.21
CA PRO A 161 -10.76 -7.19 8.91
C PRO A 161 -9.88 -8.21 8.20
N VAL A 162 -9.21 -9.06 8.98
CA VAL A 162 -8.29 -10.04 8.41
C VAL A 162 -8.99 -11.36 8.13
N ALA A 163 -9.88 -11.76 9.00
CA ALA A 163 -10.59 -13.04 8.85
C ALA A 163 -12.00 -12.87 8.38
#